data_18bafb5be6938e8e5d0bc0ff036932da
#
_entry.id   18bafb5be6938e8e5d0bc0ff036932da
#
_cell.length_a   1.000
_cell.length_b   1.000
_cell.length_c   1.000
_cell.angle_alpha   90.00
_cell.angle_beta   90.00
_cell.angle_gamma   90.00
#
_symmetry.space_group_name_H-M   'P 1'
#
loop_
_entity.id
_entity.type
_entity.pdbx_description
1 polymer ?
#
loop_
_entity_poly.entity_id
_entity_poly.type
_entity_poly.pdbx_seq_one_letter_code
_entity_poly.pdbx_strand_id
1 'polypeptide(L)'
;MPSATPADVLAERRRLILSGDADGFADLFAPDAVIEAPFAPPGAPARLEGREAIREYSRHVLASPLQIEDFEVAELYQTQDPEVVIVEMRAKGTLTTTGRPFAATSIQVLRIREGQIVRFRDFANPRVLEDVIGNHVREADTTSIGE
;
A
#
# COMPACT_ATOMS: atom_id res chain seq x y z
N MET A 1 22.47 16.48 -11.15
CA MET A 1 21.01 16.50 -10.95
C MET A 1 20.68 16.08 -9.53
N PRO A 2 19.96 16.88 -8.78
CA PRO A 2 19.53 16.44 -7.45
C PRO A 2 18.53 15.27 -7.59
N SER A 3 18.60 14.35 -6.65
CA SER A 3 17.63 13.26 -6.57
C SER A 3 16.24 13.81 -6.25
N ALA A 4 15.21 13.05 -6.60
CA ALA A 4 13.85 13.38 -6.28
C ALA A 4 13.68 13.54 -4.75
N THR A 5 12.93 14.57 -4.34
CA THR A 5 12.61 14.78 -2.93
C THR A 5 11.59 13.73 -2.46
N PRO A 6 11.44 13.52 -1.14
CA PRO A 6 10.36 12.66 -0.64
C PRO A 6 8.98 13.05 -1.18
N ALA A 7 8.69 14.34 -1.28
CA ALA A 7 7.41 14.80 -1.84
C ALA A 7 7.26 14.38 -3.30
N ASP A 8 8.33 14.47 -4.10
CA ASP A 8 8.32 14.05 -5.51
C ASP A 8 8.05 12.54 -5.63
N VAL A 9 8.70 11.74 -4.80
CA VAL A 9 8.52 10.27 -4.80
C VAL A 9 7.08 9.92 -4.42
N LEU A 10 6.51 10.59 -3.43
CA LEU A 10 5.13 10.35 -3.01
C LEU A 10 4.11 10.77 -4.07
N ALA A 11 4.36 11.87 -4.79
CA ALA A 11 3.52 12.29 -5.90
C ALA A 11 3.54 11.27 -7.03
N GLU A 12 4.71 10.75 -7.37
CA GLU A 12 4.85 9.70 -8.38
C GLU A 12 4.17 8.40 -7.94
N ARG A 13 4.31 8.03 -6.66
CA ARG A 13 3.63 6.86 -6.10
C ARG A 13 2.11 6.97 -6.28
N ARG A 14 1.54 8.13 -5.97
CA ARG A 14 0.11 8.39 -6.17
C ARG A 14 -0.30 8.16 -7.62
N ARG A 15 0.44 8.75 -8.53
CA ARG A 15 0.16 8.62 -9.97
C ARG A 15 0.16 7.16 -10.42
N LEU A 16 1.15 6.39 -9.97
CA LEU A 16 1.31 4.97 -10.35
C LEU A 16 0.21 4.11 -9.76
N ILE A 17 -0.17 4.35 -8.50
CA ILE A 17 -1.26 3.62 -7.84
C ILE A 17 -2.58 3.90 -8.57
N LEU A 18 -2.89 5.15 -8.86
CA LEU A 18 -4.14 5.51 -9.51
C LEU A 18 -4.22 5.03 -10.97
N SER A 19 -3.08 4.90 -11.64
CA SER A 19 -3.03 4.36 -13.01
C SER A 19 -2.97 2.84 -13.06
N GLY A 20 -2.81 2.17 -11.91
CA GLY A 20 -2.72 0.72 -11.85
C GLY A 20 -1.39 0.15 -12.36
N ASP A 21 -0.33 0.95 -12.32
CA ASP A 21 1.00 0.54 -12.81
C ASP A 21 1.80 -0.11 -11.68
N ALA A 22 1.64 -1.42 -11.51
CA ALA A 22 2.33 -2.19 -10.48
C ALA A 22 3.85 -2.22 -10.69
N ASP A 23 4.29 -2.30 -11.91
CA ASP A 23 5.72 -2.34 -12.24
C ASP A 23 6.39 -0.99 -11.94
N GLY A 24 5.75 0.10 -12.37
CA GLY A 24 6.23 1.44 -12.03
C GLY A 24 6.26 1.68 -10.53
N PHE A 25 5.23 1.22 -9.82
CA PHE A 25 5.19 1.30 -8.36
C PHE A 25 6.39 0.58 -7.73
N ALA A 26 6.66 -0.65 -8.14
CA ALA A 26 7.80 -1.42 -7.63
C ALA A 26 9.14 -0.75 -7.94
N ASP A 27 9.25 -0.09 -9.10
CA ASP A 27 10.48 0.60 -9.50
C ASP A 27 10.81 1.83 -8.65
N LEU A 28 9.84 2.32 -7.85
CA LEU A 28 10.12 3.36 -6.85
C LEU A 28 10.96 2.87 -5.68
N PHE A 29 11.05 1.56 -5.49
CA PHE A 29 11.76 0.96 -4.36
C PHE A 29 13.19 0.61 -4.75
N ALA A 30 14.11 0.70 -3.77
CA ALA A 30 15.46 0.21 -3.94
C ALA A 30 15.46 -1.31 -4.13
N PRO A 31 16.50 -1.91 -4.76
CA PRO A 31 16.52 -3.35 -5.00
C PRO A 31 16.37 -4.20 -3.74
N ASP A 32 16.89 -3.72 -2.60
CA ASP A 32 16.85 -4.40 -1.31
C ASP A 32 15.84 -3.79 -0.33
N ALA A 33 14.88 -3.03 -0.84
CA ALA A 33 13.88 -2.36 -0.03
C ALA A 33 13.02 -3.34 0.78
N VAL A 34 12.51 -2.88 1.91
CA VAL A 34 11.65 -3.66 2.79
C VAL A 34 10.34 -2.92 3.02
N ILE A 35 9.24 -3.63 2.89
CA ILE A 35 7.92 -3.18 3.34
C ILE A 35 7.57 -3.94 4.60
N GLU A 36 7.10 -3.23 5.61
CA GLU A 36 6.58 -3.81 6.85
C GLU A 36 5.17 -3.30 7.11
N ALA A 37 4.28 -4.21 7.48
CA ALA A 37 2.91 -3.89 7.87
C ALA A 37 2.67 -4.50 9.26
N PRO A 38 3.04 -3.78 10.35
CA PRO A 38 2.99 -4.34 11.70
C PRO A 38 1.59 -4.76 12.16
N PHE A 39 0.56 -4.16 11.56
CA PHE A 39 -0.84 -4.46 11.89
C PHE A 39 -1.54 -5.23 10.78
N ALA A 40 -0.77 -5.94 9.95
CA ALA A 40 -1.36 -6.74 8.87
C ALA A 40 -2.33 -7.79 9.45
N PRO A 41 -3.54 -7.90 8.90
CA PRO A 41 -4.48 -8.93 9.35
C PRO A 41 -4.03 -10.32 8.89
N PRO A 42 -4.57 -11.39 9.49
CA PRO A 42 -4.27 -12.76 9.04
C PRO A 42 -4.53 -12.91 7.53
N GLY A 43 -3.61 -13.56 6.84
CA GLY A 43 -3.70 -13.75 5.39
C GLY A 43 -3.01 -12.67 4.56
N ALA A 44 -2.63 -11.54 5.15
CA ALA A 44 -1.85 -10.50 4.49
C ALA A 44 -0.39 -10.57 4.94
N PRO A 45 0.58 -10.29 4.05
CA PRO A 45 1.99 -10.34 4.45
C PRO A 45 2.33 -9.19 5.41
N ALA A 46 3.01 -9.54 6.52
CA ALA A 46 3.49 -8.52 7.46
C ALA A 46 4.83 -7.93 7.03
N ARG A 47 5.53 -8.58 6.11
CA ARG A 47 6.85 -8.15 5.64
C ARG A 47 7.11 -8.65 4.21
N LEU A 48 7.61 -7.76 3.37
CA LEU A 48 8.10 -8.07 2.03
C LEU A 48 9.54 -7.61 1.92
N GLU A 49 10.43 -8.47 1.46
CA GLU A 49 11.84 -8.16 1.29
C GLU A 49 12.24 -8.17 -0.18
N GLY A 50 12.79 -7.04 -0.65
CA GLY A 50 13.28 -6.89 -1.99
C GLY A 50 12.24 -6.36 -2.98
N ARG A 51 12.74 -5.61 -3.97
CA ARG A 51 11.89 -4.99 -5.00
C ARG A 51 11.05 -6.03 -5.75
N GLU A 52 11.60 -7.20 -6.04
CA GLU A 52 10.88 -8.19 -6.85
C GLU A 52 9.73 -8.85 -6.07
N ALA A 53 9.88 -9.06 -4.78
CA ALA A 53 8.77 -9.50 -3.93
C ALA A 53 7.68 -8.43 -3.85
N ILE A 54 8.08 -7.16 -3.78
CA ILE A 54 7.16 -6.03 -3.79
C ILE A 54 6.43 -5.95 -5.13
N ARG A 55 7.12 -6.17 -6.23
CA ARG A 55 6.55 -6.19 -7.58
C ARG A 55 5.46 -7.26 -7.71
N GLU A 56 5.79 -8.47 -7.32
CA GLU A 56 4.86 -9.59 -7.40
C GLU A 56 3.60 -9.35 -6.57
N TYR A 57 3.78 -8.90 -5.33
CA TYR A 57 2.66 -8.58 -4.45
C TYR A 57 1.81 -7.43 -5.01
N SER A 58 2.44 -6.40 -5.54
CA SER A 58 1.74 -5.25 -6.11
C SER A 58 0.90 -5.65 -7.33
N ARG A 59 1.43 -6.51 -8.19
CA ARG A 59 0.67 -7.06 -9.32
C ARG A 59 -0.57 -7.81 -8.83
N HIS A 60 -0.40 -8.60 -7.78
CA HIS A 60 -1.50 -9.37 -7.18
C HIS A 60 -2.59 -8.45 -6.61
N VAL A 61 -2.20 -7.41 -5.87
CA VAL A 61 -3.13 -6.45 -5.28
C VAL A 61 -3.89 -5.69 -6.36
N LEU A 62 -3.21 -5.22 -7.41
CA LEU A 62 -3.84 -4.46 -8.48
C LEU A 62 -4.73 -5.32 -9.38
N ALA A 63 -4.50 -6.65 -9.41
CA ALA A 63 -5.38 -7.59 -10.10
C ALA A 63 -6.57 -8.02 -9.23
N SER A 64 -6.59 -7.64 -7.94
CA SER A 64 -7.67 -8.00 -7.03
C SER A 64 -8.92 -7.14 -7.27
N PRO A 65 -10.07 -7.53 -6.69
CA PRO A 65 -11.28 -6.72 -6.78
C PRO A 65 -11.22 -5.37 -6.08
N LEU A 66 -10.13 -5.08 -5.38
CA LEU A 66 -9.95 -3.82 -4.67
C LEU A 66 -9.52 -2.74 -5.65
N GLN A 67 -10.43 -1.82 -5.99
CA GLN A 67 -10.14 -0.72 -6.90
C GLN A 67 -9.94 0.57 -6.10
N ILE A 68 -8.73 1.12 -6.17
CA ILE A 68 -8.41 2.39 -5.52
C ILE A 68 -8.78 3.53 -6.47
N GLU A 69 -9.67 4.39 -6.03
CA GLU A 69 -10.18 5.53 -6.82
C GLU A 69 -9.50 6.84 -6.43
N ASP A 70 -9.05 6.96 -5.19
CA ASP A 70 -8.26 8.10 -4.72
C ASP A 70 -7.26 7.65 -3.67
N PHE A 71 -6.09 8.28 -3.68
CA PHE A 71 -4.99 7.97 -2.79
C PHE A 71 -4.22 9.27 -2.55
N GLU A 72 -4.42 9.89 -1.37
CA GLU A 72 -3.85 11.20 -1.12
C GLU A 72 -2.97 11.22 0.14
N VAL A 73 -1.94 12.04 0.11
CA VAL A 73 -1.17 12.41 1.29
C VAL A 73 -1.90 13.60 1.94
N ALA A 74 -2.62 13.31 3.05
CA ALA A 74 -3.32 14.36 3.78
C ALA A 74 -2.34 15.28 4.52
N GLU A 75 -1.28 14.69 5.10
CA GLU A 75 -0.21 15.42 5.78
C GLU A 75 1.12 14.71 5.57
N LEU A 76 2.17 15.51 5.41
CA LEU A 76 3.55 15.02 5.35
C LEU A 76 4.34 15.69 6.47
N TYR A 77 4.98 14.88 7.31
CA TYR A 77 5.81 15.33 8.41
C TYR A 77 7.27 15.03 8.12
N GLN A 78 8.09 16.05 8.14
CA GLN A 78 9.54 15.90 8.04
C GLN A 78 10.09 15.54 9.42
N THR A 79 10.96 14.53 9.51
CA THR A 79 11.60 14.16 10.76
C THR A 79 12.99 14.79 10.86
N GLN A 80 13.69 14.56 11.99
CA GLN A 80 15.07 15.00 12.17
C GLN A 80 16.03 14.30 11.20
N ASP A 81 15.67 13.10 10.76
CA ASP A 81 16.43 12.38 9.74
C ASP A 81 15.91 12.81 8.37
N PRO A 82 16.74 13.46 7.52
CA PRO A 82 16.27 13.96 6.22
C PRO A 82 15.81 12.86 5.27
N GLU A 83 16.17 11.60 5.50
CA GLU A 83 15.73 10.48 4.70
C GLU A 83 14.35 9.95 5.14
N VAL A 84 13.90 10.30 6.35
CA VAL A 84 12.69 9.71 6.92
C VAL A 84 11.56 10.74 6.96
N VAL A 85 10.44 10.39 6.34
CA VAL A 85 9.20 11.16 6.42
C VAL A 85 8.08 10.29 6.97
N ILE A 86 7.14 10.94 7.66
CA ILE A 86 5.92 10.32 8.13
C ILE A 86 4.77 10.96 7.36
N VAL A 87 3.87 10.14 6.85
CA VAL A 87 2.73 10.64 6.10
C VAL A 87 1.42 10.08 6.65
N GLU A 88 0.41 10.92 6.65
CA GLU A 88 -0.96 10.50 6.87
C GLU A 88 -1.61 10.31 5.50
N MET A 89 -2.01 9.07 5.21
CA MET A 89 -2.58 8.69 3.93
C MET A 89 -4.07 8.46 4.05
N ARG A 90 -4.80 8.87 3.02
CA ARG A 90 -6.21 8.55 2.86
C ARG A 90 -6.41 7.87 1.53
N ALA A 91 -7.04 6.70 1.56
CA ALA A 91 -7.39 5.95 0.36
C ALA A 91 -8.90 5.76 0.30
N LYS A 92 -9.44 5.87 -0.89
CA LYS A 92 -10.86 5.59 -1.17
C LYS A 92 -10.95 4.69 -2.38
N GLY A 93 -11.93 3.83 -2.39
CA GLY A 93 -12.14 2.97 -3.52
C GLY A 93 -13.41 2.15 -3.39
N THR A 94 -13.48 1.12 -4.21
CA THR A 94 -14.63 0.23 -4.29
C THR A 94 -14.15 -1.21 -4.38
N LEU A 95 -14.83 -2.09 -3.66
CA LEU A 95 -14.66 -3.53 -3.85
C LEU A 95 -15.56 -3.94 -5.01
N THR A 96 -14.99 -4.26 -6.17
CA THR A 96 -15.75 -4.45 -7.42
C THR A 96 -16.67 -5.66 -7.38
N THR A 97 -16.38 -6.67 -6.54
CA THR A 97 -17.23 -7.87 -6.41
C THR A 97 -18.57 -7.56 -5.75
N THR A 98 -18.64 -6.57 -4.86
CA THR A 98 -19.85 -6.22 -4.12
C THR A 98 -20.38 -4.82 -4.43
N GLY A 99 -19.57 -3.98 -5.07
CA GLY A 99 -19.87 -2.58 -5.27
C GLY A 99 -19.76 -1.73 -4.01
N ARG A 100 -19.27 -2.29 -2.89
CA ARG A 100 -19.17 -1.58 -1.61
C ARG A 100 -18.01 -0.61 -1.63
N PRO A 101 -18.25 0.65 -1.25
CA PRO A 101 -17.15 1.60 -1.09
C PRO A 101 -16.35 1.31 0.16
N PHE A 102 -15.07 1.66 0.13
CA PHE A 102 -14.23 1.66 1.32
C PHE A 102 -13.47 2.97 1.41
N ALA A 103 -13.11 3.33 2.63
CA ALA A 103 -12.23 4.45 2.92
C ALA A 103 -11.28 4.01 4.04
N ALA A 104 -10.01 4.32 3.89
CA ALA A 104 -8.99 3.93 4.86
C ALA A 104 -8.04 5.10 5.11
N THR A 105 -7.65 5.25 6.37
CA THR A 105 -6.58 6.17 6.78
C THR A 105 -5.44 5.33 7.34
N SER A 106 -4.22 5.68 7.00
CA SER A 106 -3.05 5.02 7.56
C SER A 106 -1.95 6.02 7.84
N ILE A 107 -1.09 5.67 8.80
CA ILE A 107 0.16 6.38 9.04
C ILE A 107 1.27 5.53 8.44
N GLN A 108 2.10 6.14 7.63
CA GLN A 108 3.19 5.47 6.95
C GLN A 108 4.51 6.16 7.29
N VAL A 109 5.53 5.35 7.55
CA VAL A 109 6.88 5.84 7.81
C VAL A 109 7.76 5.34 6.66
N LEU A 110 8.35 6.28 5.92
CA LEU A 110 9.16 5.95 4.75
C LEU A 110 10.58 6.46 4.90
N ARG A 111 11.55 5.61 4.58
CA ARG A 111 12.92 6.06 4.37
C ARG A 111 13.14 6.14 2.86
N ILE A 112 13.51 7.33 2.41
CA ILE A 112 13.75 7.61 0.99
C ILE A 112 15.17 8.11 0.84
N ARG A 113 15.95 7.41 0.02
CA ARG A 113 17.35 7.71 -0.22
C ARG A 113 17.60 7.78 -1.72
N GLU A 114 18.18 8.88 -2.16
CA GLU A 114 18.51 9.06 -3.58
C GLU A 114 17.32 8.83 -4.51
N GLY A 115 16.14 9.30 -4.09
CA GLY A 115 14.93 9.20 -4.89
C GLY A 115 14.27 7.82 -4.88
N GLN A 116 14.76 6.88 -4.07
CA GLN A 116 14.19 5.54 -3.96
C GLN A 116 13.72 5.24 -2.54
N ILE A 117 12.63 4.48 -2.44
CA ILE A 117 12.13 4.03 -1.14
C ILE A 117 12.97 2.85 -0.69
N VAL A 118 13.63 3.00 0.46
CA VAL A 118 14.49 1.96 1.05
C VAL A 118 13.70 1.14 2.07
N ARG A 119 12.83 1.79 2.81
CA ARG A 119 11.99 1.15 3.81
C ARG A 119 10.62 1.83 3.84
N PHE A 120 9.60 1.03 3.92
CA PHE A 120 8.21 1.50 3.97
C PHE A 120 7.50 0.74 5.08
N ARG A 121 7.00 1.46 6.07
CA ARG A 121 6.23 0.88 7.18
C ARG A 121 4.82 1.43 7.12
N ASP A 122 3.86 0.53 6.97
CA ASP A 122 2.46 0.90 6.82
C ASP A 122 1.67 0.49 8.07
N PHE A 123 1.21 1.49 8.82
CA PHE A 123 0.37 1.32 10.00
C PHE A 123 -1.08 1.53 9.60
N ALA A 124 -1.60 0.62 8.82
CA ALA A 124 -2.97 0.66 8.33
C ALA A 124 -3.94 0.19 9.41
N ASN A 125 -5.19 0.68 9.34
CA ASN A 125 -6.24 0.20 10.23
C ASN A 125 -6.60 -1.25 9.85
N PRO A 126 -6.32 -2.24 10.73
CA PRO A 126 -6.56 -3.63 10.40
C PRO A 126 -8.05 -3.96 10.21
N ARG A 127 -8.95 -3.19 10.81
CA ARG A 127 -10.39 -3.42 10.67
C ARG A 127 -10.88 -3.20 9.24
N VAL A 128 -10.36 -2.19 8.56
CA VAL A 128 -10.75 -1.92 7.17
C VAL A 128 -10.32 -3.08 6.29
N LEU A 129 -9.07 -3.54 6.45
CA LEU A 129 -8.55 -4.67 5.67
C LEU A 129 -9.27 -5.97 6.03
N GLU A 130 -9.59 -6.20 7.31
CA GLU A 130 -10.35 -7.36 7.75
C GLU A 130 -11.74 -7.39 7.15
N ASP A 131 -12.43 -6.25 7.08
CA ASP A 131 -13.76 -6.16 6.47
C ASP A 131 -13.72 -6.52 4.98
N VAL A 132 -12.70 -6.05 4.26
CA VAL A 132 -12.53 -6.34 2.84
C VAL A 132 -12.10 -7.79 2.61
N ILE A 133 -11.03 -8.25 3.28
CA ILE A 133 -10.48 -9.59 3.13
C ILE A 133 -11.38 -10.62 3.83
N GLY A 134 -11.87 -10.30 5.02
CA GLY A 134 -12.69 -11.19 5.83
C GLY A 134 -14.05 -11.47 5.20
N ASN A 135 -14.69 -10.50 4.58
CA ASN A 135 -15.95 -10.71 3.86
C ASN A 135 -15.75 -11.65 2.67
N HIS A 136 -14.63 -11.51 1.97
CA HIS A 136 -14.30 -12.40 0.86
C HIS A 136 -14.06 -13.83 1.33
N VAL A 137 -13.34 -14.00 2.44
CA VAL A 137 -13.09 -15.32 3.05
C VAL A 137 -14.41 -15.91 3.60
N ARG A 138 -15.25 -15.10 4.24
CA ARG A 138 -16.54 -15.56 4.77
C ARG A 138 -17.48 -16.02 3.67
N GLU A 139 -17.51 -15.36 2.53
CA GLU A 139 -18.30 -15.79 1.38
C GLU A 139 -17.81 -17.15 0.86
N ALA A 140 -16.50 -17.34 0.76
CA ALA A 140 -15.91 -18.62 0.36
C ALA A 140 -16.22 -19.71 1.39
N ASP A 141 -16.11 -19.43 2.70
CA ASP A 141 -16.42 -20.37 3.77
C ASP A 141 -17.91 -20.72 3.78
N THR A 142 -18.78 -19.74 3.59
CA THR A 142 -20.23 -19.95 3.53
C THR A 142 -20.59 -20.87 2.35
N THR A 143 -19.92 -20.69 1.22
CA THR A 143 -20.11 -21.54 0.05
C THR A 143 -19.67 -22.98 0.32
N SER A 144 -18.58 -23.19 1.06
CA SER A 144 -18.10 -24.53 1.40
C SER A 144 -18.92 -25.19 2.52
N ILE A 145 -19.56 -24.42 3.40
CA ILE A 145 -20.42 -24.92 4.47
C ILE A 145 -21.82 -25.25 3.96
N GLY A 146 -22.26 -24.61 2.89
CA GLY A 146 -23.57 -24.79 2.27
C GLY A 146 -23.78 -26.15 1.61
N GLU A 147 -22.77 -27.01 1.65
CA GLU A 147 -22.85 -28.38 1.19
C GLU A 147 -23.30 -29.28 2.33
#